data_050274668bc3bdff4130dab0833b2fd2
#
_entry.id   050274668bc3bdff4130dab0833b2fd2
#
_cell.length_a   1.000
_cell.length_b   1.000
_cell.length_c   1.000
_cell.angle_alpha   90.00
_cell.angle_beta   90.00
_cell.angle_gamma   90.00
#
_symmetry.space_group_name_H-M   'P 1'
#
loop_
_entity.id
_entity.type
_entity.pdbx_description
1 polymer ?
#
loop_
_entity_poly.entity_id
_entity_poly.type
_entity_poly.pdbx_seq_one_letter_code
_entity_poly.pdbx_strand_id
1 'polypeptide(L)'
;MPAPRAGIGALPAIVCSLTVIVCGLLPAGARATSRWVPPQQLTWYWQLTGTVKVEPVQATDMDGFDNTAGTVAYFHSLGQRAICYIDVGTWENWRSDASEFPSAVLGNNNGWPGERWLDIRQLSVLEPIMTARFQMCQQKGFDAVEPDNIDGYENDTGFPITAAQQLAYDTWVAQEVHSLGMAVFQKNDPDQAGQLEPYFDGVIDEQCNQYSECSSYQPYLNAGKPVLNAEYEASLYPSFCAADQAAGIMGALYALALDGSVYEPCFGPSVPGPPIAASAPGAVSGPPQVQIRSGRATVKRGQVAIRVSCPSAQSSCTGTLELDAITHDLHVRIRRPGKALVLGIARFQIPVGSSKLLVVKLRRKALTQLATSRSVNARATVTVTDASGRAAKTQRVVTLDLRPRSRRSAPRAT
;
A
#
# COMPACT_ATOMS: atom_id res chain seq x y z
N MET A 1 79.53 -70.44 -9.11
CA MET A 1 78.60 -70.00 -8.06
C MET A 1 78.78 -68.49 -7.94
N PRO A 2 77.93 -67.62 -8.44
CA PRO A 2 78.07 -66.21 -8.32
C PRO A 2 77.25 -65.62 -7.20
N ALA A 3 77.81 -64.60 -6.59
CA ALA A 3 77.23 -63.84 -5.44
C ALA A 3 76.21 -62.81 -5.97
N PRO A 4 75.24 -62.36 -5.13
CA PRO A 4 74.20 -61.44 -5.57
C PRO A 4 74.62 -59.97 -5.40
N ARG A 5 74.18 -59.17 -6.33
CA ARG A 5 74.28 -57.70 -6.35
C ARG A 5 73.27 -57.02 -5.47
N ALA A 6 73.75 -56.06 -4.67
CA ALA A 6 72.94 -55.20 -3.81
C ALA A 6 72.12 -54.19 -4.65
N GLY A 7 70.82 -54.12 -4.42
CA GLY A 7 69.92 -53.14 -4.96
C GLY A 7 69.84 -51.91 -4.05
N ILE A 8 69.99 -50.74 -4.63
CA ILE A 8 69.85 -49.42 -3.98
C ILE A 8 68.35 -49.11 -3.83
N GLY A 9 67.89 -49.01 -2.58
CA GLY A 9 66.51 -48.65 -2.28
C GLY A 9 66.27 -47.15 -2.49
N ALA A 10 65.25 -46.85 -3.27
CA ALA A 10 64.74 -45.48 -3.47
C ALA A 10 63.77 -45.15 -2.30
N LEU A 11 64.00 -44.04 -1.63
CA LEU A 11 63.14 -43.46 -0.63
C LEU A 11 61.88 -42.84 -1.32
N PRO A 12 60.66 -43.06 -0.80
CA PRO A 12 59.48 -42.38 -1.33
C PRO A 12 59.39 -40.95 -0.82
N ALA A 13 59.22 -40.00 -1.73
CA ALA A 13 58.94 -38.62 -1.44
C ALA A 13 57.50 -38.50 -0.90
N ILE A 14 57.32 -38.06 0.32
CA ILE A 14 56.04 -37.75 0.92
C ILE A 14 55.59 -36.38 0.36
N VAL A 15 54.62 -36.42 -0.57
CA VAL A 15 53.91 -35.25 -1.06
C VAL A 15 52.83 -34.88 -0.01
N CYS A 16 53.09 -33.86 0.77
CA CYS A 16 52.13 -33.30 1.72
C CYS A 16 51.16 -32.44 0.92
N SER A 17 49.98 -33.02 0.58
CA SER A 17 48.86 -32.25 -0.05
C SER A 17 48.18 -31.40 1.02
N LEU A 18 48.43 -30.08 0.98
CA LEU A 18 47.66 -29.10 1.73
C LEU A 18 46.26 -28.99 1.09
N THR A 19 45.27 -29.63 1.67
CA THR A 19 43.87 -29.44 1.34
C THR A 19 43.42 -28.14 2.01
N VAL A 20 43.31 -27.04 1.25
CA VAL A 20 42.70 -25.80 1.71
C VAL A 20 41.20 -26.03 1.73
N ILE A 21 40.62 -26.23 2.93
CA ILE A 21 39.17 -26.24 3.15
C ILE A 21 38.73 -24.78 3.03
N VAL A 22 38.27 -24.41 1.85
CA VAL A 22 37.50 -23.17 1.66
C VAL A 22 36.11 -23.40 2.30
N CYS A 23 35.95 -22.97 3.55
CA CYS A 23 34.67 -22.87 4.20
C CYS A 23 33.87 -21.77 3.51
N GLY A 24 33.12 -22.13 2.46
CA GLY A 24 32.19 -21.22 1.79
C GLY A 24 31.14 -20.79 2.80
N LEU A 25 31.18 -19.55 3.25
CA LEU A 25 30.07 -18.88 3.89
C LEU A 25 28.95 -18.80 2.85
N LEU A 26 28.06 -19.79 2.84
CA LEU A 26 26.79 -19.68 2.15
C LEU A 26 26.06 -18.50 2.81
N PRO A 27 25.57 -17.52 2.03
CA PRO A 27 24.72 -16.48 2.59
C PRO A 27 23.55 -17.19 3.27
N ALA A 28 23.32 -16.88 4.54
CA ALA A 28 22.12 -17.31 5.24
C ALA A 28 20.93 -16.87 4.37
N GLY A 29 20.29 -17.86 3.74
CA GLY A 29 19.10 -17.59 2.94
C GLY A 29 18.13 -16.82 3.81
N ALA A 30 17.67 -15.66 3.36
CA ALA A 30 16.60 -14.94 4.00
C ALA A 30 15.45 -15.95 4.11
N ARG A 31 15.13 -16.36 5.35
CA ARG A 31 13.92 -17.13 5.60
C ARG A 31 12.78 -16.25 5.10
N ALA A 32 12.12 -16.68 4.05
CA ALA A 32 10.82 -16.15 3.71
C ALA A 32 9.99 -16.24 5.01
N THR A 33 9.58 -15.11 5.56
CA THR A 33 8.63 -15.11 6.68
C THR A 33 7.41 -15.83 6.14
N SER A 34 7.01 -16.91 6.83
CA SER A 34 5.80 -17.63 6.43
C SER A 34 4.63 -16.66 6.46
N ARG A 35 3.84 -16.64 5.37
CA ARG A 35 2.59 -15.89 5.31
C ARG A 35 1.77 -16.15 6.59
N TRP A 36 1.16 -15.10 7.13
CA TRP A 36 0.25 -15.25 8.24
C TRP A 36 -0.90 -16.20 7.87
N VAL A 37 -1.21 -17.14 8.77
CA VAL A 37 -2.38 -18.00 8.68
C VAL A 37 -3.35 -17.53 9.76
N PRO A 38 -4.46 -16.87 9.38
CA PRO A 38 -5.45 -16.40 10.35
C PRO A 38 -6.11 -17.57 11.08
N PRO A 39 -6.26 -17.50 12.42
CA PRO A 39 -7.01 -18.54 13.16
C PRO A 39 -8.50 -18.44 12.86
N GLN A 40 -9.22 -19.57 12.88
CA GLN A 40 -10.65 -19.59 12.62
C GLN A 40 -11.45 -18.66 13.53
N GLN A 41 -11.10 -18.58 14.81
CA GLN A 41 -11.72 -17.67 15.78
C GLN A 41 -10.89 -16.40 15.92
N LEU A 42 -10.72 -15.67 14.81
CA LEU A 42 -9.99 -14.42 14.75
C LEU A 42 -10.86 -13.28 15.31
N THR A 43 -10.50 -12.74 16.47
CA THR A 43 -11.11 -11.51 16.96
C THR A 43 -10.60 -10.33 16.16
N TRP A 44 -11.48 -9.43 15.74
CA TRP A 44 -11.15 -8.40 14.77
C TRP A 44 -11.87 -7.07 15.03
N TYR A 45 -11.29 -6.01 14.50
CA TYR A 45 -11.85 -4.67 14.49
C TYR A 45 -11.67 -4.04 13.11
N TRP A 46 -12.67 -3.34 12.63
CA TRP A 46 -12.69 -2.74 11.30
C TRP A 46 -12.98 -1.24 11.38
N GLN A 47 -12.05 -0.42 10.88
CA GLN A 47 -12.24 1.03 10.83
C GLN A 47 -11.51 1.61 9.62
N LEU A 48 -12.27 2.14 8.66
CA LEU A 48 -11.75 2.66 7.39
C LEU A 48 -11.60 4.18 7.37
N THR A 49 -12.26 4.91 8.29
CA THR A 49 -12.19 6.37 8.31
C THR A 49 -11.71 6.91 9.65
N GLY A 50 -11.01 8.05 9.61
CA GLY A 50 -10.51 8.71 10.81
C GLY A 50 -9.24 8.08 11.38
N THR A 51 -8.95 8.39 12.65
CA THR A 51 -7.81 7.79 13.38
C THR A 51 -8.24 6.45 13.95
N VAL A 52 -7.59 5.38 13.51
CA VAL A 52 -7.94 4.02 13.91
C VAL A 52 -7.78 3.85 15.43
N LYS A 53 -8.85 3.36 16.07
CA LYS A 53 -8.87 3.06 17.50
C LYS A 53 -8.16 1.75 17.80
N VAL A 54 -7.69 1.63 19.02
CA VAL A 54 -7.11 0.37 19.52
C VAL A 54 -8.20 -0.36 20.30
N GLU A 55 -8.61 -1.51 19.77
CA GLU A 55 -9.54 -2.42 20.44
C GLU A 55 -8.79 -3.68 20.89
N PRO A 56 -9.23 -4.41 21.92
CA PRO A 56 -8.56 -5.61 22.43
C PRO A 56 -8.86 -6.83 21.54
N VAL A 57 -8.32 -6.84 20.32
CA VAL A 57 -8.52 -7.84 19.27
C VAL A 57 -7.20 -8.37 18.73
N GLN A 58 -7.27 -9.46 17.97
CA GLN A 58 -6.09 -10.08 17.34
C GLN A 58 -5.70 -9.44 16.01
N ALA A 59 -6.68 -8.86 15.29
CA ALA A 59 -6.44 -8.18 14.03
C ALA A 59 -7.26 -6.89 13.92
N THR A 60 -6.65 -5.86 13.34
CA THR A 60 -7.31 -4.60 13.00
C THR A 60 -7.24 -4.39 11.50
N ASP A 61 -8.40 -4.19 10.89
CA ASP A 61 -8.53 -3.84 9.48
C ASP A 61 -8.66 -2.33 9.32
N MET A 62 -7.89 -1.78 8.38
CA MET A 62 -7.80 -0.33 8.19
C MET A 62 -7.43 0.03 6.77
N ASP A 63 -7.85 1.22 6.33
CA ASP A 63 -7.56 1.73 5.00
C ASP A 63 -6.06 1.75 4.68
N GLY A 64 -5.69 1.10 3.58
CA GLY A 64 -4.30 0.94 3.15
C GLY A 64 -3.64 2.25 2.72
N PHE A 65 -4.39 3.19 2.12
CA PHE A 65 -3.85 4.47 1.67
C PHE A 65 -3.65 5.45 2.82
N ASP A 66 -4.62 5.54 3.73
CA ASP A 66 -4.65 6.56 4.78
C ASP A 66 -3.76 6.23 5.98
N ASN A 67 -3.45 4.95 6.19
CA ASN A 67 -2.60 4.50 7.27
C ASN A 67 -1.13 4.36 6.85
N THR A 68 -0.22 4.63 7.79
CA THR A 68 1.23 4.63 7.57
C THR A 68 1.86 3.33 8.04
N ALA A 69 3.08 3.03 7.58
CA ALA A 69 3.89 1.95 8.15
C ALA A 69 4.11 2.11 9.67
N GLY A 70 4.14 3.35 10.16
CA GLY A 70 4.22 3.63 11.60
C GLY A 70 2.95 3.22 12.35
N THR A 71 1.77 3.39 11.73
CA THR A 71 0.49 2.91 12.28
C THR A 71 0.50 1.39 12.37
N VAL A 72 0.87 0.69 11.29
CA VAL A 72 0.96 -0.78 11.27
C VAL A 72 1.94 -1.29 12.33
N ALA A 73 3.14 -0.70 12.41
CA ALA A 73 4.14 -1.07 13.41
C ALA A 73 3.64 -0.84 14.84
N TYR A 74 2.81 0.18 15.07
CA TYR A 74 2.19 0.41 16.36
C TYR A 74 1.24 -0.74 16.74
N PHE A 75 0.34 -1.16 15.86
CA PHE A 75 -0.54 -2.31 16.11
C PHE A 75 0.26 -3.61 16.31
N HIS A 76 1.32 -3.83 15.54
CA HIS A 76 2.24 -4.94 15.76
C HIS A 76 2.88 -4.91 17.15
N SER A 77 3.26 -3.73 17.65
CA SER A 77 3.82 -3.59 19.01
C SER A 77 2.84 -3.97 20.12
N LEU A 78 1.54 -3.92 19.82
CA LEU A 78 0.47 -4.37 20.70
C LEU A 78 0.16 -5.88 20.52
N GLY A 79 0.85 -6.57 19.61
CA GLY A 79 0.58 -7.98 19.30
C GLY A 79 -0.61 -8.22 18.38
N GLN A 80 -1.09 -7.18 17.71
CA GLN A 80 -2.19 -7.26 16.74
C GLN A 80 -1.66 -7.37 15.31
N ARG A 81 -2.37 -8.12 14.47
CA ARG A 81 -2.17 -8.13 13.02
C ARG A 81 -2.87 -6.93 12.39
N ALA A 82 -2.38 -6.51 11.24
CA ALA A 82 -2.96 -5.42 10.45
C ALA A 82 -3.43 -5.95 9.09
N ILE A 83 -4.71 -5.74 8.78
CA ILE A 83 -5.31 -6.05 7.49
C ILE A 83 -5.39 -4.75 6.70
N CYS A 84 -5.04 -4.79 5.42
CA CYS A 84 -5.01 -3.65 4.50
C CYS A 84 -6.26 -3.64 3.64
N TYR A 85 -7.22 -2.76 3.92
CA TYR A 85 -8.34 -2.51 3.02
C TYR A 85 -7.83 -1.85 1.73
N ILE A 86 -8.16 -2.43 0.59
CA ILE A 86 -7.88 -1.91 -0.75
C ILE A 86 -9.07 -2.20 -1.66
N ASP A 87 -9.65 -1.16 -2.24
CA ASP A 87 -10.64 -1.34 -3.29
C ASP A 87 -9.99 -1.85 -4.58
N VAL A 88 -10.46 -2.98 -5.09
CA VAL A 88 -9.95 -3.61 -6.31
C VAL A 88 -11.01 -3.71 -7.42
N GLY A 89 -12.29 -3.58 -7.07
CA GLY A 89 -13.41 -3.66 -8.02
C GLY A 89 -13.95 -2.29 -8.40
N THR A 90 -13.58 -1.22 -7.68
CA THR A 90 -13.96 0.14 -8.04
C THR A 90 -12.77 1.11 -8.10
N TRP A 91 -13.01 2.24 -8.75
CA TRP A 91 -12.12 3.39 -8.83
C TRP A 91 -12.62 4.48 -7.90
N GLU A 92 -11.73 5.00 -7.06
CA GLU A 92 -12.02 6.05 -6.09
C GLU A 92 -11.29 7.34 -6.52
N ASN A 93 -12.03 8.42 -6.78
CA ASN A 93 -11.48 9.66 -7.35
C ASN A 93 -10.52 10.42 -6.42
N TRP A 94 -10.50 10.09 -5.15
CA TRP A 94 -9.65 10.73 -4.12
C TRP A 94 -8.33 10.00 -3.88
N ARG A 95 -8.14 8.79 -4.38
CA ARG A 95 -6.89 8.06 -4.21
C ARG A 95 -5.75 8.69 -4.99
N SER A 96 -4.57 8.57 -4.45
CA SER A 96 -3.36 9.20 -5.03
C SER A 96 -3.00 8.66 -6.42
N ASP A 97 -3.46 7.47 -6.76
CA ASP A 97 -3.25 6.76 -8.02
C ASP A 97 -4.46 6.84 -8.97
N ALA A 98 -5.51 7.58 -8.62
CA ALA A 98 -6.74 7.68 -9.45
C ALA A 98 -6.47 8.07 -10.91
N SER A 99 -5.42 8.85 -11.17
CA SER A 99 -5.04 9.25 -12.53
C SER A 99 -4.36 8.16 -13.36
N GLU A 100 -4.02 7.02 -12.77
CA GLU A 100 -3.39 5.90 -13.46
C GLU A 100 -4.42 5.03 -14.18
N PHE A 101 -5.70 5.15 -13.81
CA PHE A 101 -6.79 4.41 -14.44
C PHE A 101 -7.28 5.11 -15.72
N PRO A 102 -7.17 4.47 -16.89
CA PRO A 102 -7.73 4.99 -18.13
C PRO A 102 -9.27 5.09 -18.04
N SER A 103 -9.85 6.12 -18.61
CA SER A 103 -11.32 6.30 -18.59
C SER A 103 -12.10 5.13 -19.20
N ALA A 104 -11.48 4.36 -20.08
CA ALA A 104 -12.09 3.20 -20.74
C ALA A 104 -12.42 2.04 -19.79
N VAL A 105 -11.76 1.97 -18.61
CA VAL A 105 -12.05 0.95 -17.59
C VAL A 105 -13.00 1.44 -16.51
N LEU A 106 -13.46 2.70 -16.56
CA LEU A 106 -14.35 3.30 -15.56
C LEU A 106 -15.82 3.15 -15.97
N GLY A 107 -16.55 2.34 -15.23
CA GLY A 107 -17.96 2.02 -15.45
C GLY A 107 -18.95 2.97 -14.77
N ASN A 108 -20.09 2.42 -14.34
CA ASN A 108 -21.13 3.13 -13.62
C ASN A 108 -20.67 3.49 -12.19
N ASN A 109 -21.40 4.42 -11.55
CA ASN A 109 -21.23 4.71 -10.12
C ASN A 109 -21.71 3.50 -9.29
N ASN A 110 -20.98 3.14 -8.24
CA ASN A 110 -21.32 2.01 -7.37
C ASN A 110 -22.26 2.37 -6.20
N GLY A 111 -22.70 3.63 -6.11
CA GLY A 111 -23.55 4.12 -5.03
C GLY A 111 -22.82 5.04 -4.05
N TRP A 112 -21.51 4.93 -3.91
CA TRP A 112 -20.71 5.82 -3.08
C TRP A 112 -20.22 7.05 -3.86
N PRO A 113 -20.25 8.26 -3.27
CA PRO A 113 -19.83 9.48 -3.93
C PRO A 113 -18.37 9.45 -4.35
N GLY A 114 -18.10 9.51 -5.64
CA GLY A 114 -16.73 9.54 -6.18
C GLY A 114 -16.17 8.18 -6.57
N GLU A 115 -16.96 7.11 -6.42
CA GLU A 115 -16.58 5.76 -6.82
C GLU A 115 -17.28 5.30 -8.10
N ARG A 116 -16.60 4.48 -8.86
CA ARG A 116 -17.08 3.87 -10.09
C ARG A 116 -16.56 2.46 -10.25
N TRP A 117 -17.42 1.54 -10.67
CA TRP A 117 -17.03 0.17 -11.01
C TRP A 117 -15.91 0.13 -12.04
N LEU A 118 -15.05 -0.87 -11.94
CA LEU A 118 -13.97 -1.13 -12.89
C LEU A 118 -14.35 -2.24 -13.87
N ASP A 119 -13.88 -2.12 -15.12
CA ASP A 119 -13.92 -3.22 -16.07
C ASP A 119 -12.81 -4.24 -15.77
N ILE A 120 -13.08 -5.14 -14.84
CA ILE A 120 -12.13 -6.16 -14.38
C ILE A 120 -11.71 -7.15 -15.49
N ARG A 121 -12.40 -7.15 -16.64
CA ARG A 121 -12.03 -7.95 -17.81
C ARG A 121 -10.74 -7.42 -18.48
N GLN A 122 -10.36 -6.18 -18.18
CA GLN A 122 -9.16 -5.51 -18.67
C GLN A 122 -7.96 -5.75 -17.75
N LEU A 123 -7.71 -7.01 -17.38
CA LEU A 123 -6.68 -7.38 -16.40
C LEU A 123 -5.31 -6.79 -16.75
N SER A 124 -4.90 -6.79 -18.03
CA SER A 124 -3.63 -6.22 -18.46
C SER A 124 -3.47 -4.70 -18.17
N VAL A 125 -4.59 -3.99 -17.99
CA VAL A 125 -4.61 -2.58 -17.60
C VAL A 125 -4.60 -2.44 -16.07
N LEU A 126 -5.38 -3.27 -15.37
CA LEU A 126 -5.57 -3.18 -13.93
C LEU A 126 -4.41 -3.81 -13.14
N GLU A 127 -3.82 -4.91 -13.64
CA GLU A 127 -2.75 -5.65 -12.98
C GLU A 127 -1.61 -4.76 -12.47
N PRO A 128 -0.97 -3.89 -13.27
CA PRO A 128 0.13 -3.08 -12.78
C PRO A 128 -0.30 -2.08 -11.69
N ILE A 129 -1.54 -1.60 -11.74
CA ILE A 129 -2.08 -0.66 -10.75
C ILE A 129 -2.37 -1.38 -9.44
N MET A 130 -3.07 -2.51 -9.51
CA MET A 130 -3.43 -3.29 -8.33
C MET A 130 -2.21 -3.93 -7.67
N THR A 131 -1.26 -4.46 -8.45
CA THR A 131 0.02 -4.95 -7.92
C THR A 131 0.75 -3.83 -7.15
N ALA A 132 0.74 -2.58 -7.66
CA ALA A 132 1.34 -1.45 -6.95
C ALA A 132 0.60 -1.12 -5.63
N ARG A 133 -0.73 -1.26 -5.58
CA ARG A 133 -1.54 -1.14 -4.35
C ARG A 133 -1.16 -2.22 -3.33
N PHE A 134 -1.08 -3.49 -3.74
CA PHE A 134 -0.69 -4.59 -2.85
C PHE A 134 0.77 -4.45 -2.37
N GLN A 135 1.68 -4.03 -3.23
CA GLN A 135 3.05 -3.71 -2.83
C GLN A 135 3.11 -2.55 -1.81
N MET A 136 2.22 -1.57 -1.91
CA MET A 136 2.10 -0.52 -0.91
C MET A 136 1.69 -1.09 0.46
N CYS A 137 0.72 -2.01 0.52
CA CYS A 137 0.34 -2.71 1.76
C CYS A 137 1.53 -3.49 2.33
N GLN A 138 2.22 -4.29 1.50
CA GLN A 138 3.41 -5.04 1.89
C GLN A 138 4.50 -4.11 2.44
N GLN A 139 4.82 -3.02 1.74
CA GLN A 139 5.85 -2.06 2.16
C GLN A 139 5.49 -1.33 3.45
N LYS A 140 4.20 -1.16 3.75
CA LYS A 140 3.73 -0.64 5.03
C LYS A 140 3.77 -1.67 6.15
N GLY A 141 3.97 -2.95 5.83
CA GLY A 141 4.10 -4.05 6.78
C GLY A 141 2.78 -4.73 7.15
N PHE A 142 1.71 -4.52 6.38
CA PHE A 142 0.45 -5.22 6.60
C PHE A 142 0.63 -6.74 6.49
N ASP A 143 -0.15 -7.49 7.25
CA ASP A 143 -0.11 -8.96 7.32
C ASP A 143 -1.07 -9.60 6.31
N ALA A 144 -2.11 -8.88 5.92
CA ALA A 144 -3.15 -9.33 5.00
C ALA A 144 -3.70 -8.18 4.18
N VAL A 145 -4.48 -8.54 3.14
CA VAL A 145 -5.27 -7.61 2.33
C VAL A 145 -6.74 -8.01 2.39
N GLU A 146 -7.63 -7.01 2.54
CA GLU A 146 -9.05 -7.06 2.23
C GLU A 146 -9.26 -6.37 0.88
N PRO A 147 -9.44 -7.14 -0.22
CA PRO A 147 -9.76 -6.58 -1.54
C PRO A 147 -11.27 -6.36 -1.66
N ASP A 148 -11.71 -5.11 -1.69
CA ASP A 148 -13.13 -4.75 -1.75
C ASP A 148 -13.70 -4.74 -3.17
N ASN A 149 -15.03 -4.87 -3.28
CA ASN A 149 -15.83 -4.82 -4.51
C ASN A 149 -15.49 -5.95 -5.51
N ILE A 150 -15.34 -7.18 -5.01
CA ILE A 150 -15.04 -8.36 -5.82
C ILE A 150 -16.30 -9.14 -6.29
N ASP A 151 -17.43 -8.46 -6.37
CA ASP A 151 -18.75 -8.99 -6.76
C ASP A 151 -19.41 -8.21 -7.92
N GLY A 152 -18.59 -7.52 -8.71
CA GLY A 152 -19.07 -6.67 -9.80
C GLY A 152 -20.00 -7.35 -10.81
N TYR A 153 -19.93 -8.69 -10.98
CA TYR A 153 -20.79 -9.44 -11.88
C TYR A 153 -22.27 -9.44 -11.48
N GLU A 154 -22.57 -9.18 -10.20
CA GLU A 154 -23.93 -9.07 -9.67
C GLU A 154 -24.47 -7.64 -9.71
N ASN A 155 -23.61 -6.68 -10.09
CA ASN A 155 -23.89 -5.27 -10.01
C ASN A 155 -24.03 -4.60 -11.40
N ASP A 156 -24.72 -3.46 -11.46
CA ASP A 156 -24.79 -2.63 -12.67
C ASP A 156 -23.49 -1.85 -12.87
N THR A 157 -22.44 -2.56 -13.23
CA THR A 157 -21.12 -1.96 -13.43
C THR A 157 -21.01 -1.11 -14.71
N GLY A 158 -21.97 -1.22 -15.64
CA GLY A 158 -21.86 -0.67 -17.00
C GLY A 158 -21.07 -1.58 -17.95
N PHE A 159 -20.60 -2.74 -17.46
CA PHE A 159 -19.86 -3.73 -18.22
C PHE A 159 -20.52 -5.12 -18.08
N PRO A 160 -20.57 -5.93 -19.15
CA PRO A 160 -21.13 -7.27 -19.07
C PRO A 160 -20.11 -8.24 -18.44
N ILE A 161 -19.84 -8.05 -17.16
CA ILE A 161 -18.96 -8.93 -16.38
C ILE A 161 -19.73 -10.23 -16.09
N THR A 162 -19.12 -11.37 -16.33
CA THR A 162 -19.69 -12.68 -16.00
C THR A 162 -19.12 -13.22 -14.70
N ALA A 163 -19.85 -14.09 -13.99
CA ALA A 163 -19.35 -14.78 -12.79
C ALA A 163 -18.00 -15.47 -13.02
N ALA A 164 -17.79 -16.08 -14.19
CA ALA A 164 -16.52 -16.71 -14.52
C ALA A 164 -15.36 -15.71 -14.69
N GLN A 165 -15.64 -14.49 -15.18
CA GLN A 165 -14.63 -13.44 -15.29
C GLN A 165 -14.31 -12.85 -13.90
N GLN A 166 -15.32 -12.68 -13.05
CA GLN A 166 -15.12 -12.27 -11.68
C GLN A 166 -14.25 -13.28 -10.92
N LEU A 167 -14.62 -14.56 -10.94
CA LEU A 167 -13.85 -15.63 -10.31
C LEU A 167 -12.38 -15.66 -10.76
N ALA A 168 -12.15 -15.43 -12.07
CA ALA A 168 -10.78 -15.40 -12.60
C ALA A 168 -9.99 -14.18 -12.08
N TYR A 169 -10.64 -13.02 -11.98
CA TYR A 169 -10.04 -11.81 -11.44
C TYR A 169 -9.71 -11.97 -9.95
N ASP A 170 -10.64 -12.47 -9.15
CA ASP A 170 -10.48 -12.62 -7.70
C ASP A 170 -9.44 -13.68 -7.37
N THR A 171 -9.38 -14.76 -8.16
CA THR A 171 -8.32 -15.77 -8.06
C THR A 171 -6.95 -15.13 -8.34
N TRP A 172 -6.85 -14.25 -9.35
CA TRP A 172 -5.63 -13.50 -9.63
C TRP A 172 -5.25 -12.57 -8.47
N VAL A 173 -6.22 -11.80 -7.94
CA VAL A 173 -6.01 -10.93 -6.77
C VAL A 173 -5.42 -11.71 -5.60
N ALA A 174 -6.03 -12.85 -5.26
CA ALA A 174 -5.57 -13.68 -4.16
C ALA A 174 -4.13 -14.20 -4.39
N GLN A 175 -3.83 -14.67 -5.61
CA GLN A 175 -2.50 -15.16 -5.97
C GLN A 175 -1.45 -14.05 -5.91
N GLU A 176 -1.78 -12.85 -6.38
CA GLU A 176 -0.86 -11.71 -6.36
C GLU A 176 -0.54 -11.29 -4.91
N VAL A 177 -1.54 -11.18 -4.05
CA VAL A 177 -1.36 -10.89 -2.62
C VAL A 177 -0.52 -11.97 -1.94
N HIS A 178 -0.77 -13.25 -2.22
CA HIS A 178 0.02 -14.36 -1.71
C HIS A 178 1.48 -14.32 -2.19
N SER A 179 1.72 -13.91 -3.45
CA SER A 179 3.07 -13.78 -4.00
C SER A 179 3.91 -12.78 -3.22
N LEU A 180 3.25 -11.78 -2.62
CA LEU A 180 3.85 -10.77 -1.77
C LEU A 180 4.00 -11.21 -0.30
N GLY A 181 3.59 -12.43 0.05
CA GLY A 181 3.74 -13.00 1.40
C GLY A 181 2.69 -12.52 2.42
N MET A 182 1.60 -11.91 1.96
CA MET A 182 0.46 -11.49 2.78
C MET A 182 -0.69 -12.48 2.67
N ALA A 183 -1.52 -12.60 3.71
CA ALA A 183 -2.81 -13.28 3.66
C ALA A 183 -3.83 -12.44 2.88
N VAL A 184 -4.95 -13.05 2.48
CA VAL A 184 -6.02 -12.35 1.75
C VAL A 184 -7.38 -12.83 2.23
N PHE A 185 -8.29 -11.88 2.45
CA PHE A 185 -9.67 -12.15 2.87
C PHE A 185 -10.63 -11.89 1.70
N GLN A 186 -11.49 -12.87 1.40
CA GLN A 186 -12.59 -12.65 0.45
C GLN A 186 -13.53 -11.60 1.03
N LYS A 187 -13.89 -10.59 0.23
CA LYS A 187 -14.92 -9.62 0.60
C LYS A 187 -16.24 -10.00 -0.04
N ASN A 188 -17.29 -10.18 0.81
CA ASN A 188 -18.61 -10.52 0.30
C ASN A 188 -18.60 -11.68 -0.73
N ASP A 189 -19.44 -11.63 -1.79
CA ASP A 189 -19.55 -12.62 -2.87
C ASP A 189 -19.88 -14.04 -2.35
N PRO A 190 -21.00 -14.22 -1.64
CA PRO A 190 -21.40 -15.49 -1.05
C PRO A 190 -21.63 -16.59 -2.10
N ASP A 191 -22.00 -16.23 -3.33
CA ASP A 191 -22.32 -17.18 -4.40
C ASP A 191 -21.08 -17.89 -4.95
N GLN A 192 -19.90 -17.26 -4.87
CA GLN A 192 -18.62 -17.84 -5.29
C GLN A 192 -17.77 -18.36 -4.11
N ALA A 193 -18.25 -18.24 -2.87
CA ALA A 193 -17.48 -18.58 -1.67
C ALA A 193 -16.85 -20.00 -1.71
N GLY A 194 -17.59 -20.99 -2.20
CA GLY A 194 -17.07 -22.36 -2.35
C GLY A 194 -15.98 -22.51 -3.41
N GLN A 195 -15.94 -21.62 -4.40
CA GLN A 195 -14.92 -21.62 -5.46
C GLN A 195 -13.69 -20.81 -5.08
N LEU A 196 -13.88 -19.74 -4.26
CA LEU A 196 -12.84 -18.85 -3.79
C LEU A 196 -12.11 -19.38 -2.54
N GLU A 197 -12.78 -20.21 -1.72
CA GLU A 197 -12.20 -20.77 -0.50
C GLU A 197 -10.77 -21.31 -0.67
N PRO A 198 -10.42 -22.07 -1.73
CA PRO A 198 -9.05 -22.58 -1.89
C PRO A 198 -7.97 -21.50 -2.07
N TYR A 199 -8.36 -20.29 -2.44
CA TYR A 199 -7.46 -19.18 -2.76
C TYR A 199 -7.38 -18.12 -1.66
N PHE A 200 -8.42 -18.00 -0.82
CA PHE A 200 -8.48 -16.99 0.24
C PHE A 200 -8.23 -17.59 1.62
N ASP A 201 -7.70 -16.81 2.54
CA ASP A 201 -7.31 -17.25 3.90
C ASP A 201 -8.44 -17.02 4.93
N GLY A 202 -9.50 -16.32 4.55
CA GLY A 202 -10.69 -16.04 5.36
C GLY A 202 -11.70 -15.22 4.56
N VAL A 203 -12.77 -14.79 5.23
CA VAL A 203 -13.83 -13.95 4.65
C VAL A 203 -14.05 -12.73 5.54
N ILE A 204 -14.31 -11.57 4.94
CA ILE A 204 -14.95 -10.41 5.55
C ILE A 204 -16.25 -10.17 4.78
N ASP A 205 -17.36 -10.33 5.49
CA ASP A 205 -18.71 -10.19 4.92
C ASP A 205 -19.47 -9.07 5.60
N GLU A 206 -20.33 -8.41 4.84
CA GLU A 206 -21.22 -7.38 5.32
C GLU A 206 -22.67 -7.87 5.27
N GLN A 207 -23.28 -7.94 6.46
CA GLN A 207 -24.72 -8.16 6.62
C GLN A 207 -25.22 -9.57 6.24
N CYS A 208 -24.36 -10.61 6.36
CA CYS A 208 -24.77 -11.97 5.97
C CYS A 208 -25.99 -12.49 6.75
N ASN A 209 -26.20 -12.05 8.01
CA ASN A 209 -27.41 -12.40 8.75
C ASN A 209 -28.62 -11.62 8.25
N GLN A 210 -28.45 -10.31 7.95
CA GLN A 210 -29.54 -9.50 7.42
C GLN A 210 -30.07 -10.06 6.11
N TYR A 211 -29.17 -10.54 5.24
CA TYR A 211 -29.53 -11.10 3.93
C TYR A 211 -29.71 -12.62 3.94
N SER A 212 -29.47 -13.28 5.09
CA SER A 212 -29.63 -14.74 5.27
C SER A 212 -28.69 -15.58 4.41
N GLU A 213 -27.47 -15.11 4.20
CA GLU A 213 -26.47 -15.73 3.32
C GLU A 213 -25.22 -16.27 4.06
N CYS A 214 -25.12 -16.11 5.39
CA CYS A 214 -24.00 -16.61 6.19
C CYS A 214 -23.65 -18.08 5.94
N SER A 215 -24.66 -18.92 5.59
CA SER A 215 -24.43 -20.34 5.30
C SER A 215 -23.60 -20.60 4.04
N SER A 216 -23.47 -19.63 3.14
CA SER A 216 -22.64 -19.73 1.95
C SER A 216 -21.14 -19.84 2.29
N TYR A 217 -20.73 -19.33 3.45
CA TYR A 217 -19.36 -19.38 3.93
C TYR A 217 -19.01 -20.66 4.70
N GLN A 218 -19.90 -21.65 4.74
CA GLN A 218 -19.62 -22.94 5.35
C GLN A 218 -18.31 -23.63 4.82
N PRO A 219 -17.92 -23.49 3.53
CA PRO A 219 -16.62 -24.00 3.05
C PRO A 219 -15.43 -23.47 3.84
N TYR A 220 -15.40 -22.17 4.17
CA TYR A 220 -14.33 -21.56 4.98
C TYR A 220 -14.32 -22.09 6.40
N LEU A 221 -15.47 -22.19 7.04
CA LEU A 221 -15.57 -22.75 8.39
C LEU A 221 -15.11 -24.22 8.44
N ASN A 222 -15.47 -25.01 7.42
CA ASN A 222 -15.03 -26.40 7.30
C ASN A 222 -13.52 -26.51 7.07
N ALA A 223 -12.91 -25.54 6.42
CA ALA A 223 -11.46 -25.48 6.20
C ALA A 223 -10.69 -24.90 7.40
N GLY A 224 -11.38 -24.51 8.48
CA GLY A 224 -10.77 -23.91 9.67
C GLY A 224 -10.34 -22.45 9.45
N LYS A 225 -10.90 -21.77 8.45
CA LYS A 225 -10.64 -20.36 8.12
C LYS A 225 -11.65 -19.45 8.79
N PRO A 226 -11.28 -18.21 9.17
CA PRO A 226 -12.19 -17.26 9.79
C PRO A 226 -13.23 -16.74 8.79
N VAL A 227 -14.44 -16.57 9.29
CA VAL A 227 -15.51 -15.79 8.67
C VAL A 227 -15.81 -14.62 9.61
N LEU A 228 -15.55 -13.41 9.15
CA LEU A 228 -15.72 -12.15 9.89
C LEU A 228 -16.95 -11.47 9.33
N ASN A 229 -17.98 -11.23 10.17
CA ASN A 229 -19.23 -10.64 9.72
C ASN A 229 -19.46 -9.27 10.37
N ALA A 230 -19.65 -8.24 9.55
CA ALA A 230 -20.03 -6.90 9.97
C ALA A 230 -21.51 -6.66 9.74
N GLU A 231 -22.24 -6.34 10.80
CA GLU A 231 -23.66 -5.95 10.72
C GLU A 231 -23.82 -4.46 11.08
N TYR A 232 -24.84 -3.80 10.51
CA TYR A 232 -25.06 -2.37 10.70
C TYR A 232 -26.38 -2.05 11.41
N GLU A 233 -27.30 -3.00 11.51
CA GLU A 233 -28.59 -2.84 12.14
C GLU A 233 -28.58 -3.19 13.63
N ALA A 234 -28.49 -2.19 14.50
CA ALA A 234 -28.42 -2.37 15.95
C ALA A 234 -29.63 -3.15 16.54
N SER A 235 -30.80 -3.07 15.90
CA SER A 235 -31.99 -3.80 16.31
C SER A 235 -31.88 -5.31 16.17
N LEU A 236 -30.95 -5.77 15.30
CA LEU A 236 -30.69 -7.19 15.05
C LEU A 236 -29.56 -7.75 15.91
N TYR A 237 -28.83 -6.87 16.65
CA TYR A 237 -27.61 -7.25 17.38
C TYR A 237 -27.77 -8.52 18.24
N PRO A 238 -28.76 -8.68 19.11
CA PRO A 238 -28.85 -9.91 19.92
C PRO A 238 -29.09 -11.17 19.10
N SER A 239 -29.85 -11.07 18.00
CA SER A 239 -30.21 -12.24 17.18
C SER A 239 -29.08 -12.68 16.26
N PHE A 240 -28.41 -11.73 15.58
CA PHE A 240 -27.30 -12.10 14.71
C PHE A 240 -26.08 -12.58 15.52
N CYS A 241 -25.80 -11.97 16.68
CA CYS A 241 -24.73 -12.46 17.55
C CYS A 241 -24.93 -13.90 18.00
N ALA A 242 -26.17 -14.26 18.37
CA ALA A 242 -26.49 -15.64 18.73
C ALA A 242 -26.30 -16.61 17.55
N ALA A 243 -26.70 -16.17 16.34
CA ALA A 243 -26.55 -16.96 15.12
C ALA A 243 -25.07 -17.14 14.74
N ASP A 244 -24.29 -16.06 14.75
CA ASP A 244 -22.87 -16.06 14.43
C ASP A 244 -22.08 -16.94 15.40
N GLN A 245 -22.31 -16.80 16.72
CA GLN A 245 -21.70 -17.65 17.73
C GLN A 245 -22.00 -19.14 17.52
N ALA A 246 -23.25 -19.46 17.19
CA ALA A 246 -23.66 -20.83 16.90
C ALA A 246 -22.99 -21.40 15.64
N ALA A 247 -22.75 -20.56 14.64
CA ALA A 247 -22.10 -20.94 13.38
C ALA A 247 -20.57 -20.92 13.45
N GLY A 248 -19.96 -20.32 14.49
CA GLY A 248 -18.50 -20.11 14.58
C GLY A 248 -18.02 -18.93 13.76
N ILE A 249 -18.92 -17.99 13.44
CA ILE A 249 -18.65 -16.73 12.74
C ILE A 249 -18.25 -15.65 13.75
N MET A 250 -17.31 -14.81 13.39
CA MET A 250 -16.80 -13.73 14.24
C MET A 250 -17.53 -12.41 13.91
N GLY A 251 -18.79 -12.31 14.37
CA GLY A 251 -19.67 -11.18 14.10
C GLY A 251 -19.41 -9.97 14.98
N ALA A 252 -19.68 -8.77 14.47
CA ALA A 252 -19.70 -7.53 15.23
C ALA A 252 -20.65 -6.50 14.61
N LEU A 253 -21.21 -5.64 15.46
CA LEU A 253 -22.01 -4.47 15.03
C LEU A 253 -21.08 -3.29 14.81
N TYR A 254 -21.23 -2.64 13.67
CA TYR A 254 -20.50 -1.43 13.27
C TYR A 254 -21.44 -0.29 12.87
N ALA A 255 -20.93 0.93 12.83
CA ALA A 255 -21.56 1.99 12.06
C ALA A 255 -21.23 1.82 10.57
N LEU A 256 -22.17 2.03 9.67
CA LEU A 256 -21.95 1.93 8.21
C LEU A 256 -20.81 2.83 7.71
N ALA A 257 -20.54 3.95 8.40
CA ALA A 257 -19.42 4.84 8.05
C ALA A 257 -18.04 4.28 8.42
N LEU A 258 -17.96 3.16 9.12
CA LEU A 258 -16.74 2.51 9.60
C LEU A 258 -15.74 3.52 10.20
N ASP A 259 -16.27 4.49 11.00
CA ASP A 259 -15.52 5.57 11.63
C ASP A 259 -15.16 5.29 13.10
N GLY A 260 -15.44 4.06 13.54
CA GLY A 260 -15.25 3.63 14.92
C GLY A 260 -16.26 4.21 15.92
N SER A 261 -17.34 4.87 15.49
CA SER A 261 -18.38 5.40 16.40
C SER A 261 -19.20 4.30 17.05
N VAL A 262 -19.35 3.15 16.40
CA VAL A 262 -20.00 1.94 16.90
C VAL A 262 -19.08 0.75 16.69
N TYR A 263 -18.90 -0.04 17.75
CA TYR A 263 -18.26 -1.35 17.72
C TYR A 263 -18.74 -2.19 18.88
N GLU A 264 -19.55 -3.20 18.59
CA GLU A 264 -20.06 -4.14 19.59
C GLU A 264 -19.81 -5.57 19.10
N PRO A 265 -18.70 -6.23 19.51
CA PRO A 265 -18.39 -7.57 19.06
C PRO A 265 -19.29 -8.63 19.71
N CYS A 266 -19.62 -9.68 18.97
CA CYS A 266 -20.33 -10.86 19.45
C CYS A 266 -19.41 -11.83 20.23
N PHE A 267 -18.14 -11.55 20.30
CA PHE A 267 -17.10 -12.33 20.97
C PHE A 267 -16.47 -11.52 22.12
N GLY A 268 -15.92 -12.23 23.09
CA GLY A 268 -15.24 -11.57 24.21
C GLY A 268 -13.89 -10.94 23.79
N PRO A 269 -13.36 -10.01 24.61
CA PRO A 269 -12.04 -9.46 24.36
C PRO A 269 -10.99 -10.58 24.36
N SER A 270 -10.11 -10.56 23.36
CA SER A 270 -8.96 -11.45 23.34
C SER A 270 -7.74 -10.73 23.93
N VAL A 271 -6.87 -11.49 24.60
CA VAL A 271 -5.54 -10.97 24.94
C VAL A 271 -4.74 -10.98 23.64
N PRO A 272 -4.27 -9.81 23.15
CA PRO A 272 -3.35 -9.79 22.03
C PRO A 272 -2.14 -10.67 22.29
N GLY A 273 -1.59 -11.27 21.24
CA GLY A 273 -0.38 -12.06 21.34
C GLY A 273 0.83 -11.25 21.84
N PRO A 274 1.98 -11.88 22.04
CA PRO A 274 3.22 -11.15 22.28
C PRO A 274 3.47 -10.20 21.11
N PRO A 275 4.18 -9.08 21.34
CA PRO A 275 4.50 -8.12 20.27
C PRO A 275 5.01 -8.86 19.04
N ILE A 276 4.39 -8.59 17.91
CA ILE A 276 4.79 -9.13 16.62
C ILE A 276 6.09 -8.42 16.29
N ALA A 277 7.19 -9.17 16.19
CA ALA A 277 8.40 -8.60 15.62
C ALA A 277 7.99 -8.03 14.27
N ALA A 278 8.10 -6.70 14.12
CA ALA A 278 7.86 -6.07 12.83
C ALA A 278 8.60 -6.92 11.81
N SER A 279 7.87 -7.56 10.90
CA SER A 279 8.48 -8.19 9.74
C SER A 279 9.32 -7.06 9.17
N ALA A 280 10.65 -7.17 9.28
CA ALA A 280 11.50 -6.14 8.73
C ALA A 280 10.98 -5.99 7.30
N PRO A 281 10.48 -4.81 6.90
CA PRO A 281 9.96 -4.61 5.55
C PRO A 281 11.06 -5.17 4.69
N GLY A 282 10.74 -6.23 3.91
CA GLY A 282 11.72 -7.08 3.27
C GLY A 282 12.76 -6.14 2.74
N ALA A 283 14.00 -6.24 3.25
CA ALA A 283 14.96 -5.16 3.22
C ALA A 283 15.00 -4.63 1.79
N VAL A 284 14.22 -3.60 1.52
CA VAL A 284 14.31 -2.88 0.25
C VAL A 284 15.69 -2.27 0.31
N SER A 285 16.66 -3.02 -0.24
CA SER A 285 18.07 -2.64 -0.30
C SER A 285 18.23 -1.49 -1.31
N GLY A 286 17.44 -0.44 -1.10
CA GLY A 286 17.39 0.75 -1.93
C GLY A 286 17.41 2.02 -1.07
N PRO A 287 17.84 3.15 -1.66
CA PRO A 287 17.75 4.43 -0.99
C PRO A 287 16.30 4.77 -0.65
N PRO A 288 16.05 5.53 0.46
CA PRO A 288 14.71 5.85 0.91
C PRO A 288 13.88 6.50 -0.20
N GLN A 289 12.68 6.00 -0.42
CA GLN A 289 11.75 6.58 -1.38
C GLN A 289 11.02 7.78 -0.76
N VAL A 290 10.99 8.87 -1.49
CA VAL A 290 10.36 10.13 -1.06
C VAL A 290 9.26 10.49 -2.03
N GLN A 291 8.14 11.00 -1.52
CA GLN A 291 7.02 11.43 -2.36
C GLN A 291 6.87 12.94 -2.34
N ILE A 292 6.66 13.53 -3.53
CA ILE A 292 6.32 14.95 -3.67
C ILE A 292 4.80 15.05 -3.72
N ARG A 293 4.18 15.60 -2.66
CA ARG A 293 2.73 15.65 -2.50
C ARG A 293 2.08 16.88 -3.18
N SER A 294 2.83 17.95 -3.47
CA SER A 294 2.28 19.16 -4.08
C SER A 294 2.19 19.03 -5.59
N GLY A 295 0.98 19.12 -6.17
CA GLY A 295 0.77 19.27 -7.61
C GLY A 295 0.71 20.74 -8.04
N ARG A 296 0.38 21.67 -7.13
CA ARG A 296 0.32 23.11 -7.32
C ARG A 296 0.82 23.87 -6.09
N ALA A 297 1.49 25.00 -6.28
CA ALA A 297 1.99 25.82 -5.18
C ALA A 297 2.03 27.29 -5.57
N THR A 298 1.74 28.19 -4.62
CA THR A 298 1.76 29.64 -4.86
C THR A 298 3.11 30.24 -4.47
N VAL A 299 3.68 31.05 -5.33
CA VAL A 299 4.90 31.81 -5.04
C VAL A 299 4.53 33.07 -4.25
N LYS A 300 5.05 33.20 -3.03
CA LYS A 300 4.89 34.38 -2.16
C LYS A 300 6.25 34.94 -1.80
N ARG A 301 6.46 36.22 -2.05
CA ARG A 301 7.73 36.94 -1.73
C ARG A 301 9.00 36.22 -2.24
N GLY A 302 8.90 35.62 -3.43
CA GLY A 302 10.05 34.89 -4.03
C GLY A 302 10.33 33.52 -3.39
N GLN A 303 9.38 32.96 -2.65
CA GLN A 303 9.47 31.65 -2.04
C GLN A 303 8.26 30.81 -2.44
N VAL A 304 8.47 29.50 -2.53
CA VAL A 304 7.42 28.50 -2.76
C VAL A 304 7.55 27.37 -1.77
N ALA A 305 6.41 26.88 -1.27
CA ALA A 305 6.36 25.78 -0.33
C ALA A 305 5.87 24.51 -1.04
N ILE A 306 6.67 23.44 -0.99
CA ILE A 306 6.40 22.13 -1.58
C ILE A 306 6.33 21.09 -0.47
N ARG A 307 5.24 20.33 -0.41
CA ARG A 307 5.10 19.25 0.57
C ARG A 307 5.81 18.00 0.07
N VAL A 308 6.70 17.49 0.90
CA VAL A 308 7.45 16.25 0.67
C VAL A 308 7.23 15.32 1.84
N SER A 309 6.98 14.04 1.58
CA SER A 309 6.80 13.00 2.60
C SER A 309 7.90 11.94 2.48
N CYS A 310 8.24 11.36 3.64
CA CYS A 310 9.17 10.24 3.80
C CYS A 310 8.36 9.03 4.30
N PRO A 311 7.61 8.34 3.42
CA PRO A 311 6.61 7.35 3.84
C PRO A 311 7.25 6.08 4.41
N SER A 312 8.36 5.63 3.86
CA SER A 312 9.04 4.41 4.29
C SER A 312 10.55 4.57 4.13
N ALA A 313 11.29 4.39 5.19
CA ALA A 313 12.74 4.32 5.19
C ALA A 313 13.21 3.68 6.50
N GLN A 314 14.38 3.05 6.50
CA GLN A 314 15.03 2.58 7.74
C GLN A 314 15.57 3.75 8.59
N SER A 315 15.61 4.95 8.03
CA SER A 315 16.10 6.17 8.69
C SER A 315 15.42 7.39 8.11
N SER A 316 15.56 8.54 8.76
CA SER A 316 15.06 9.82 8.24
C SER A 316 15.53 10.08 6.81
N CYS A 317 14.62 10.59 5.96
CA CYS A 317 14.96 11.01 4.60
C CYS A 317 15.74 12.32 4.63
N THR A 318 17.01 12.26 4.26
CA THR A 318 17.87 13.44 4.13
C THR A 318 18.22 13.65 2.66
N GLY A 319 18.06 14.88 2.17
CA GLY A 319 18.28 15.13 0.75
C GLY A 319 18.06 16.57 0.31
N THR A 320 17.87 16.73 -1.00
CA THR A 320 17.63 18.01 -1.66
C THR A 320 16.38 17.99 -2.50
N LEU A 321 15.63 19.08 -2.49
CA LEU A 321 14.57 19.39 -3.43
C LEU A 321 15.06 20.47 -4.39
N GLU A 322 15.11 20.18 -5.68
CA GLU A 322 15.42 21.10 -6.76
C GLU A 322 14.17 21.38 -7.59
N LEU A 323 13.97 22.63 -7.95
CA LEU A 323 12.90 23.07 -8.86
C LEU A 323 13.50 23.60 -10.15
N ASP A 324 13.14 22.99 -11.28
CA ASP A 324 13.57 23.38 -12.62
C ASP A 324 12.37 23.83 -13.44
N ALA A 325 12.48 24.94 -14.17
CA ALA A 325 11.43 25.34 -15.10
C ALA A 325 11.35 24.38 -16.29
N ILE A 326 10.12 23.99 -16.66
CA ILE A 326 9.88 23.24 -17.89
C ILE A 326 9.85 24.22 -19.05
N THR A 327 10.83 24.14 -19.92
CA THR A 327 11.16 25.16 -20.92
C THR A 327 10.15 25.34 -22.05
N HIS A 328 9.27 24.34 -22.30
CA HIS A 328 8.22 24.45 -23.31
C HIS A 328 7.13 25.48 -22.97
N ASP A 329 6.96 25.81 -21.69
CA ASP A 329 5.95 26.75 -21.19
C ASP A 329 6.48 28.21 -21.06
N LEU A 330 7.75 28.41 -21.31
CA LEU A 330 8.38 29.73 -21.19
C LEU A 330 8.51 30.39 -22.58
N HIS A 331 7.84 31.51 -22.81
CA HIS A 331 8.10 32.40 -23.96
C HIS A 331 9.46 33.10 -23.84
N VAL A 332 10.42 32.47 -23.15
CA VAL A 332 11.75 33.00 -22.90
C VAL A 332 12.77 32.29 -23.77
N ARG A 333 13.44 33.02 -24.64
CA ARG A 333 14.61 32.50 -25.40
C ARG A 333 15.73 32.14 -24.41
N ILE A 334 15.89 30.85 -24.11
CA ILE A 334 17.06 30.35 -23.37
C ILE A 334 18.26 30.40 -24.31
N ARG A 335 19.27 31.19 -23.95
CA ARG A 335 20.47 31.42 -24.78
C ARG A 335 21.33 30.16 -25.02
N ARG A 336 20.99 29.02 -24.40
CA ARG A 336 21.69 27.74 -24.64
C ARG A 336 20.65 26.61 -24.63
N PRO A 337 20.41 25.93 -25.76
CA PRO A 337 19.59 24.73 -25.80
C PRO A 337 20.22 23.64 -24.89
N GLY A 338 19.41 22.99 -24.05
CA GLY A 338 19.82 21.82 -23.26
C GLY A 338 20.11 22.03 -21.77
N LYS A 339 20.11 23.27 -21.24
CA LYS A 339 20.31 23.49 -19.80
C LYS A 339 18.99 23.95 -19.13
N ALA A 340 18.43 23.12 -18.22
CA ALA A 340 17.25 23.50 -17.45
C ALA A 340 17.51 24.77 -16.62
N LEU A 341 16.48 25.65 -16.52
CA LEU A 341 16.55 26.83 -15.66
C LEU A 341 16.23 26.40 -14.22
N VAL A 342 17.26 26.26 -13.38
CA VAL A 342 17.09 25.97 -11.94
C VAL A 342 16.43 27.17 -11.26
N LEU A 343 15.21 26.98 -10.79
CA LEU A 343 14.42 27.99 -10.08
C LEU A 343 14.90 28.16 -8.63
N GLY A 344 15.22 27.06 -7.96
CA GLY A 344 15.68 27.06 -6.57
C GLY A 344 15.97 25.69 -6.04
N ILE A 345 16.68 25.63 -4.89
CA ILE A 345 17.04 24.38 -4.20
C ILE A 345 16.79 24.55 -2.70
N ALA A 346 16.26 23.52 -2.06
CA ALA A 346 16.16 23.41 -0.60
C ALA A 346 16.76 22.08 -0.13
N ARG A 347 17.44 22.09 1.01
CA ARG A 347 17.88 20.88 1.72
C ARG A 347 16.86 20.52 2.78
N PHE A 348 16.72 19.23 3.08
CA PHE A 348 15.76 18.78 4.07
C PHE A 348 16.25 17.54 4.82
N GLN A 349 15.64 17.36 5.99
CA GLN A 349 15.60 16.13 6.75
C GLN A 349 14.16 15.94 7.24
N ILE A 350 13.59 14.79 6.95
CA ILE A 350 12.20 14.43 7.29
C ILE A 350 12.23 13.10 8.03
N PRO A 351 11.68 13.02 9.25
CA PRO A 351 11.54 11.76 9.96
C PRO A 351 10.72 10.74 9.16
N VAL A 352 10.97 9.46 9.38
CA VAL A 352 10.19 8.36 8.78
C VAL A 352 8.71 8.51 9.12
N GLY A 353 7.83 8.16 8.17
CA GLY A 353 6.37 8.29 8.31
C GLY A 353 5.85 9.73 8.30
N SER A 354 6.73 10.74 8.18
CA SER A 354 6.35 12.16 8.31
C SER A 354 6.35 12.88 6.97
N SER A 355 5.66 14.03 6.93
CA SER A 355 5.72 14.96 5.81
C SER A 355 6.12 16.34 6.27
N LYS A 356 6.85 17.07 5.42
CA LYS A 356 7.32 18.43 5.71
C LYS A 356 7.04 19.37 4.55
N LEU A 357 6.65 20.59 4.87
CA LEU A 357 6.51 21.67 3.89
C LEU A 357 7.89 22.32 3.71
N LEU A 358 8.52 22.09 2.56
CA LEU A 358 9.86 22.60 2.26
C LEU A 358 9.72 23.94 1.56
N VAL A 359 10.32 24.97 2.15
CA VAL A 359 10.36 26.32 1.56
C VAL A 359 11.57 26.45 0.63
N VAL A 360 11.30 26.58 -0.66
CA VAL A 360 12.31 26.82 -1.70
C VAL A 360 12.36 28.29 -2.00
N LYS A 361 13.53 28.92 -1.78
CA LYS A 361 13.80 30.29 -2.18
C LYS A 361 14.16 30.34 -3.67
N LEU A 362 13.36 31.05 -4.47
CA LEU A 362 13.61 31.16 -5.89
C LEU A 362 14.77 32.14 -6.17
N ARG A 363 15.59 31.78 -7.15
CA ARG A 363 16.75 32.58 -7.56
C ARG A 363 16.28 33.90 -8.22
N ARG A 364 16.95 35.01 -7.95
CA ARG A 364 16.60 36.33 -8.54
C ARG A 364 16.50 36.28 -10.07
N LYS A 365 17.45 35.62 -10.73
CA LYS A 365 17.44 35.45 -12.19
C LYS A 365 16.20 34.70 -12.68
N ALA A 366 15.77 33.66 -11.96
CA ALA A 366 14.53 32.93 -12.26
C ALA A 366 13.29 33.83 -12.09
N LEU A 367 13.19 34.58 -10.99
CA LEU A 367 12.09 35.51 -10.75
C LEU A 367 11.96 36.58 -11.85
N THR A 368 13.10 37.13 -12.32
CA THR A 368 13.11 38.07 -13.42
C THR A 368 12.59 37.47 -14.72
N GLN A 369 12.98 36.22 -15.02
CA GLN A 369 12.53 35.52 -16.23
C GLN A 369 11.06 35.10 -16.15
N LEU A 370 10.52 34.87 -14.95
CA LEU A 370 9.14 34.51 -14.71
C LEU A 370 8.20 35.70 -14.48
N ALA A 371 8.72 36.93 -14.43
CA ALA A 371 7.96 38.12 -14.03
C ALA A 371 6.72 38.41 -14.89
N THR A 372 6.71 37.99 -16.16
CA THR A 372 5.60 38.16 -17.10
C THR A 372 4.59 37.02 -17.07
N SER A 373 4.91 35.89 -16.48
CA SER A 373 4.07 34.70 -16.42
C SER A 373 3.09 34.74 -15.24
N ARG A 374 1.88 34.20 -15.42
CA ARG A 374 0.89 34.04 -14.33
C ARG A 374 1.15 32.73 -13.56
N SER A 375 1.53 31.71 -14.27
CA SER A 375 1.94 30.40 -13.72
C SER A 375 3.02 29.80 -14.59
N VAL A 376 3.75 28.84 -14.03
CA VAL A 376 4.77 28.07 -14.75
C VAL A 376 4.75 26.65 -14.24
N ASN A 377 4.92 25.68 -15.13
CA ASN A 377 5.18 24.30 -14.74
C ASN A 377 6.66 24.13 -14.42
N ALA A 378 6.93 23.63 -13.24
CA ALA A 378 8.28 23.31 -12.76
C ALA A 378 8.40 21.81 -12.49
N ARG A 379 9.53 21.24 -12.85
CA ARG A 379 9.89 19.90 -12.42
C ARG A 379 10.49 19.99 -11.03
N ALA A 380 9.80 19.43 -10.06
CA ALA A 380 10.34 19.22 -8.71
C ALA A 380 11.09 17.89 -8.71
N THR A 381 12.39 17.92 -8.42
CA THR A 381 13.24 16.73 -8.27
C THR A 381 13.70 16.63 -6.83
N VAL A 382 13.32 15.58 -6.15
CA VAL A 382 13.86 15.23 -4.83
C VAL A 382 14.93 14.18 -5.00
N THR A 383 16.11 14.43 -4.44
CA THR A 383 17.20 13.47 -4.36
C THR A 383 17.47 13.17 -2.90
N VAL A 384 17.38 11.90 -2.51
CA VAL A 384 17.73 11.41 -1.17
C VAL A 384 18.90 10.45 -1.28
N THR A 385 19.70 10.38 -0.23
CA THR A 385 20.87 9.51 -0.17
C THR A 385 20.79 8.67 1.08
N ASP A 386 21.02 7.36 0.96
CA ASP A 386 21.10 6.45 2.11
C ASP A 386 22.46 6.55 2.82
N ALA A 387 22.59 5.84 3.95
CA ALA A 387 23.83 5.80 4.72
C ALA A 387 25.01 5.18 3.96
N SER A 388 24.74 4.41 2.90
CA SER A 388 25.76 3.82 2.02
C SER A 388 26.18 4.74 0.86
N GLY A 389 25.58 5.95 0.75
CA GLY A 389 25.85 6.91 -0.32
C GLY A 389 25.07 6.66 -1.62
N ARG A 390 24.15 5.67 -1.66
CA ARG A 390 23.30 5.45 -2.83
C ARG A 390 22.20 6.49 -2.86
N ALA A 391 21.95 7.07 -4.03
CA ALA A 391 20.96 8.12 -4.23
C ALA A 391 19.71 7.61 -4.96
N ALA A 392 18.52 8.00 -4.48
CA ALA A 392 17.26 7.87 -5.22
C ALA A 392 16.76 9.24 -5.64
N LYS A 393 16.07 9.27 -6.79
CA LYS A 393 15.45 10.49 -7.32
C LYS A 393 13.97 10.26 -7.56
N THR A 394 13.16 11.17 -7.06
CA THR A 394 11.71 11.24 -7.34
C THR A 394 11.43 12.56 -8.04
N GLN A 395 10.61 12.54 -9.09
CA GLN A 395 10.26 13.73 -9.85
C GLN A 395 8.75 13.90 -9.93
N ARG A 396 8.30 15.16 -9.88
CA ARG A 396 6.90 15.53 -10.11
C ARG A 396 6.83 16.89 -10.80
N VAL A 397 5.85 17.05 -11.70
CA VAL A 397 5.51 18.38 -12.24
C VAL A 397 4.64 19.11 -11.22
N VAL A 398 5.04 20.34 -10.89
CA VAL A 398 4.33 21.22 -9.97
C VAL A 398 4.02 22.53 -10.69
N THR A 399 2.76 22.94 -10.72
CA THR A 399 2.38 24.25 -11.25
C THR A 399 2.63 25.32 -10.19
N LEU A 400 3.50 26.28 -10.49
CA LEU A 400 3.81 27.41 -9.63
C LEU A 400 2.94 28.61 -10.04
N ASP A 401 2.04 29.06 -9.15
CA ASP A 401 1.24 30.26 -9.36
C ASP A 401 2.04 31.49 -8.90
N LEU A 402 2.40 32.37 -9.85
CA LEU A 402 3.29 33.52 -9.63
C LEU A 402 2.55 34.78 -9.20
N ARG A 403 1.25 34.85 -9.50
CA ARG A 403 0.39 35.97 -9.11
C ARG A 403 -0.83 35.46 -8.34
N PRO A 404 -1.14 36.01 -7.16
CA PRO A 404 -2.35 35.62 -6.46
C PRO A 404 -3.55 35.96 -7.36
N ARG A 405 -4.51 35.03 -7.51
CA ARG A 405 -5.82 35.34 -8.12
C ARG A 405 -6.42 36.50 -7.32
N SER A 406 -6.67 37.64 -7.93
CA SER A 406 -7.52 38.65 -7.34
C SER A 406 -8.85 37.98 -6.99
N ARG A 407 -9.31 38.09 -5.76
CA ARG A 407 -10.69 37.74 -5.41
C ARG A 407 -11.59 38.54 -6.37
N ARG A 408 -12.31 37.84 -7.24
CA ARG A 408 -13.43 38.46 -7.94
C ARG A 408 -14.37 38.99 -6.86
N SER A 409 -14.47 40.30 -6.74
CA SER A 409 -15.54 40.92 -5.99
C SER A 409 -16.86 40.38 -6.56
N ALA A 410 -17.68 39.78 -5.70
CA ALA A 410 -19.03 39.43 -6.06
C ALA A 410 -19.75 40.71 -6.58
N PRO A 411 -20.56 40.63 -7.65
CA PRO A 411 -21.36 41.75 -8.07
C PRO A 411 -22.27 42.12 -6.90
N ARG A 412 -22.23 43.40 -6.51
CA ARG A 412 -23.25 43.98 -5.61
C ARG A 412 -24.59 43.84 -6.33
N ALA A 413 -25.50 43.10 -5.70
CA ALA A 413 -26.90 43.12 -6.05
C ALA A 413 -27.40 44.56 -5.77
N THR A 414 -27.86 45.25 -6.81
CA THR A 414 -28.69 46.44 -6.73
C THR A 414 -30.15 46.02 -6.66
#